data_4fb95e098f1a52bcc9e8154fd912464e
#
_entry.id   4fb95e098f1a52bcc9e8154fd912464e
#
_cell.length_a   1.000
_cell.length_b   1.000
_cell.length_c   1.000
_cell.angle_alpha   90.00
_cell.angle_beta   90.00
_cell.angle_gamma   90.00
#
_symmetry.space_group_name_H-M   'P 1'
#
loop_
_entity.id
_entity.type
_entity.pdbx_description
1 polymer ?
#
loop_
_entity_poly.entity_id
_entity_poly.type
_entity_poly.pdbx_seq_one_letter_code
_entity_poly.pdbx_strand_id
1 'polypeptide(L)'
;MTAAKAKKTNRVSFCRDEDGLLSDTEYVFSEDGTIDWRGMIKPSFLVANRQKTSKTDVSALQDTQLIILLGGIKDLAQIRGFSKVEYKVYEAGSDYACVSCRIEWLPNFETQGLPVVFESTANAGFNNTSDFGQKYLVEIAENRSFCRAVRNFLRINIVSNDEVAPKISSAIPDASGKTSSSNATDPYFILSSLMKAKNVSLSSIKSKLKKEGLLEAEEYTSVKDISKDKVFELVGRLKKK
;
A
#
# COMPACT_ATOMS: atom_id res chain seq x y z
N MET A 1 -51.90 29.51 1.44
CA MET A 1 -51.42 28.12 1.20
C MET A 1 -50.25 28.17 0.24
N THR A 2 -49.04 28.07 0.77
CA THR A 2 -47.79 28.19 -0.01
C THR A 2 -47.35 26.74 -0.39
N ALA A 3 -47.39 26.48 -1.70
CA ALA A 3 -46.94 25.18 -2.23
C ALA A 3 -45.43 25.01 -2.03
N ALA A 4 -45.02 24.00 -1.24
CA ALA A 4 -43.66 23.63 -1.08
C ALA A 4 -43.07 23.11 -2.41
N LYS A 5 -42.09 23.82 -2.97
CA LYS A 5 -41.30 23.36 -4.11
C LYS A 5 -40.58 22.07 -3.73
N ALA A 6 -40.96 20.94 -4.30
CA ALA A 6 -40.23 19.69 -4.18
C ALA A 6 -38.78 19.87 -4.70
N LYS A 7 -37.77 19.69 -3.84
CA LYS A 7 -36.38 19.59 -4.26
C LYS A 7 -36.26 18.39 -5.22
N LYS A 8 -35.91 18.65 -6.49
CA LYS A 8 -35.44 17.60 -7.40
C LYS A 8 -34.20 16.97 -6.78
N THR A 9 -34.35 15.80 -6.21
CA THR A 9 -33.19 14.96 -5.86
C THR A 9 -32.60 14.49 -7.18
N ASN A 10 -31.40 14.98 -7.52
CA ASN A 10 -30.58 14.38 -8.58
C ASN A 10 -30.28 12.94 -8.15
N ARG A 11 -31.09 12.01 -8.56
CA ARG A 11 -30.78 10.57 -8.48
C ARG A 11 -29.69 10.34 -9.53
N VAL A 12 -28.52 9.89 -9.09
CA VAL A 12 -27.49 9.37 -9.99
C VAL A 12 -28.12 8.18 -10.71
N SER A 13 -28.33 8.33 -12.01
CA SER A 13 -28.83 7.23 -12.85
C SER A 13 -27.64 6.37 -13.23
N PHE A 14 -27.68 5.08 -12.90
CA PHE A 14 -26.72 4.09 -13.36
C PHE A 14 -27.18 3.43 -14.67
N CYS A 15 -27.92 4.17 -15.51
CA CYS A 15 -28.32 3.68 -16.82
C CYS A 15 -27.10 3.57 -17.72
N ARG A 16 -26.98 2.44 -18.39
CA ARG A 16 -25.94 2.18 -19.38
C ARG A 16 -26.56 2.17 -20.76
N ASP A 17 -25.81 2.66 -21.75
CA ASP A 17 -26.18 2.64 -23.15
C ASP A 17 -25.93 1.25 -23.79
N GLU A 18 -26.08 1.17 -25.12
CA GLU A 18 -25.89 -0.07 -25.92
C GLU A 18 -24.44 -0.57 -25.87
N ASP A 19 -23.48 0.34 -25.67
CA ASP A 19 -22.05 0.03 -25.53
C ASP A 19 -21.67 -0.39 -24.11
N GLY A 20 -22.64 -0.39 -23.17
CA GLY A 20 -22.42 -0.70 -21.77
C GLY A 20 -21.80 0.44 -20.96
N LEU A 21 -21.80 1.67 -21.50
CA LEU A 21 -21.25 2.86 -20.86
C LEU A 21 -22.32 3.61 -20.05
N LEU A 22 -21.92 4.28 -18.97
CA LEU A 22 -22.81 5.14 -18.19
C LEU A 22 -23.22 6.36 -19.02
N SER A 23 -24.52 6.59 -19.18
CA SER A 23 -25.06 7.67 -20.02
C SER A 23 -24.71 9.08 -19.51
N ASP A 24 -24.49 9.23 -18.20
CA ASP A 24 -24.21 10.52 -17.56
C ASP A 24 -22.69 10.77 -17.31
N THR A 25 -21.80 10.00 -17.98
CA THR A 25 -20.37 10.07 -17.81
C THR A 25 -19.69 10.48 -19.11
N GLU A 26 -18.85 11.49 -19.07
CA GLU A 26 -17.99 11.87 -20.19
C GLU A 26 -16.75 10.98 -20.18
N TYR A 27 -16.60 10.17 -21.23
CA TYR A 27 -15.47 9.25 -21.37
C TYR A 27 -14.34 9.85 -22.19
N VAL A 28 -13.12 9.58 -21.77
CA VAL A 28 -11.90 9.89 -22.52
C VAL A 28 -11.51 8.64 -23.31
N PHE A 29 -11.32 8.77 -24.62
CA PHE A 29 -10.95 7.66 -25.49
C PHE A 29 -9.50 7.82 -25.97
N SER A 30 -8.81 6.69 -26.07
CA SER A 30 -7.49 6.57 -26.70
C SER A 30 -7.62 6.59 -28.24
N GLU A 31 -6.50 6.75 -28.94
CA GLU A 31 -6.47 6.79 -30.41
C GLU A 31 -6.97 5.47 -31.06
N ASP A 32 -6.87 4.35 -30.36
CA ASP A 32 -7.34 3.03 -30.78
C ASP A 32 -8.84 2.79 -30.52
N GLY A 33 -9.55 3.80 -29.97
CA GLY A 33 -10.96 3.72 -29.67
C GLY A 33 -11.30 3.03 -28.33
N THR A 34 -10.33 2.57 -27.57
CA THR A 34 -10.53 2.08 -26.19
C THR A 34 -10.67 3.23 -25.20
N ILE A 35 -11.23 2.97 -24.03
CA ILE A 35 -11.31 4.00 -22.97
C ILE A 35 -9.93 4.24 -22.37
N ASP A 36 -9.50 5.50 -22.34
CA ASP A 36 -8.34 5.91 -21.54
C ASP A 36 -8.69 5.96 -20.05
N TRP A 37 -8.67 4.81 -19.40
CA TRP A 37 -8.95 4.71 -17.97
C TRP A 37 -8.00 5.51 -17.10
N ARG A 38 -6.79 5.77 -17.56
CA ARG A 38 -5.83 6.66 -16.89
C ARG A 38 -6.32 8.11 -16.98
N GLY A 39 -6.81 8.56 -18.11
CA GLY A 39 -7.40 9.87 -18.33
C GLY A 39 -8.70 10.09 -17.55
N MET A 40 -9.43 9.02 -17.25
CA MET A 40 -10.65 9.06 -16.45
C MET A 40 -10.40 9.31 -14.95
N ILE A 41 -9.15 9.26 -14.45
CA ILE A 41 -8.84 9.51 -13.04
C ILE A 41 -8.99 11.00 -12.74
N LYS A 42 -9.92 11.35 -11.87
CA LYS A 42 -10.11 12.74 -11.42
C LYS A 42 -8.83 13.25 -10.73
N PRO A 43 -8.35 14.47 -11.04
CA PRO A 43 -7.12 15.03 -10.45
C PRO A 43 -7.12 15.03 -8.90
N SER A 44 -8.30 15.18 -8.28
CA SER A 44 -8.46 15.14 -6.81
C SER A 44 -8.09 13.80 -6.17
N PHE A 45 -8.03 12.72 -6.95
CA PHE A 45 -7.62 11.40 -6.49
C PHE A 45 -6.16 11.07 -6.80
N LEU A 46 -5.41 11.99 -7.43
CA LEU A 46 -3.99 11.83 -7.69
C LEU A 46 -3.16 12.60 -6.67
N VAL A 47 -2.16 11.95 -6.11
CA VAL A 47 -1.19 12.57 -5.21
C VAL A 47 0.22 12.18 -5.61
N ALA A 48 1.19 13.07 -5.29
CA ALA A 48 2.59 12.79 -5.55
C ALA A 48 3.13 11.67 -4.65
N ASN A 49 3.82 10.70 -5.23
CA ASN A 49 4.51 9.66 -4.49
C ASN A 49 5.74 10.23 -3.78
N ARG A 50 5.62 10.53 -2.50
CA ARG A 50 6.68 11.12 -1.67
C ARG A 50 7.91 10.24 -1.51
N GLN A 51 7.84 8.99 -1.90
CA GLN A 51 9.01 8.11 -1.95
C GLN A 51 9.83 8.31 -3.23
N LYS A 52 9.23 8.88 -4.29
CA LYS A 52 9.85 9.03 -5.61
C LYS A 52 10.05 10.47 -6.05
N THR A 53 9.34 11.43 -5.46
CA THR A 53 9.44 12.84 -5.85
C THR A 53 9.17 13.79 -4.68
N SER A 54 9.87 14.93 -4.68
CA SER A 54 9.60 16.07 -3.79
C SER A 54 8.62 17.08 -4.39
N LYS A 55 8.33 16.99 -5.72
CA LYS A 55 7.40 17.88 -6.39
C LYS A 55 5.98 17.69 -5.87
N THR A 56 5.23 18.80 -5.79
CA THR A 56 3.83 18.80 -5.29
C THR A 56 2.81 18.88 -6.41
N ASP A 57 3.16 19.50 -7.52
CA ASP A 57 2.29 19.63 -8.67
C ASP A 57 2.16 18.28 -9.39
N VAL A 58 0.98 17.68 -9.30
CA VAL A 58 0.69 16.37 -9.89
C VAL A 58 0.55 16.41 -11.40
N SER A 59 0.27 17.58 -11.99
CA SER A 59 0.03 17.72 -13.43
C SER A 59 1.28 17.50 -14.28
N ALA A 60 2.46 17.74 -13.70
CA ALA A 60 3.78 17.60 -14.34
C ALA A 60 4.50 16.30 -13.94
N LEU A 61 3.83 15.38 -13.24
CA LEU A 61 4.43 14.13 -12.78
C LEU A 61 4.15 12.97 -13.74
N GLN A 62 5.13 12.11 -13.89
CA GLN A 62 4.97 10.83 -14.58
C GLN A 62 4.17 9.84 -13.72
N ASP A 63 3.51 8.87 -14.32
CA ASP A 63 2.71 7.86 -13.63
C ASP A 63 3.48 7.13 -12.52
N THR A 64 4.76 6.87 -12.72
CA THR A 64 5.63 6.26 -11.70
C THR A 64 5.84 7.13 -10.46
N GLN A 65 5.60 8.43 -10.55
CA GLN A 65 5.72 9.42 -9.48
C GLN A 65 4.38 9.78 -8.85
N LEU A 66 3.30 9.19 -9.33
CA LEU A 66 1.93 9.39 -8.85
C LEU A 66 1.46 8.22 -7.99
N ILE A 67 0.44 8.48 -7.20
CA ILE A 67 -0.32 7.51 -6.41
C ILE A 67 -1.81 7.83 -6.61
N ILE A 68 -2.64 6.80 -6.79
CA ILE A 68 -4.10 6.94 -6.79
C ILE A 68 -4.63 6.66 -5.39
N LEU A 69 -5.48 7.54 -4.88
CA LEU A 69 -6.21 7.30 -3.63
C LEU A 69 -7.26 6.21 -3.82
N LEU A 70 -7.57 5.44 -2.78
CA LEU A 70 -8.59 4.37 -2.80
C LEU A 70 -9.93 4.86 -3.35
N GLY A 71 -10.34 6.10 -3.02
CA GLY A 71 -11.55 6.72 -3.56
C GLY A 71 -11.56 6.78 -5.09
N GLY A 72 -10.41 7.08 -5.71
CA GLY A 72 -10.27 7.10 -7.18
C GLY A 72 -10.40 5.72 -7.80
N ILE A 73 -9.84 4.69 -7.18
CA ILE A 73 -9.99 3.30 -7.63
C ILE A 73 -11.46 2.86 -7.55
N LYS A 74 -12.14 3.19 -6.46
CA LYS A 74 -13.58 2.89 -6.30
C LYS A 74 -14.43 3.64 -7.32
N ASP A 75 -14.12 4.90 -7.61
CA ASP A 75 -14.81 5.72 -8.62
C ASP A 75 -14.67 5.08 -10.01
N LEU A 76 -13.45 4.69 -10.42
CA LEU A 76 -13.22 3.99 -11.68
C LEU A 76 -13.95 2.66 -11.77
N ALA A 77 -13.95 1.87 -10.70
CA ALA A 77 -14.67 0.61 -10.66
C ALA A 77 -16.18 0.82 -10.84
N GLN A 78 -16.76 1.86 -10.23
CA GLN A 78 -18.18 2.21 -10.40
C GLN A 78 -18.47 2.67 -11.83
N ILE A 79 -17.61 3.50 -12.43
CA ILE A 79 -17.75 3.94 -13.83
C ILE A 79 -17.70 2.73 -14.77
N ARG A 80 -16.71 1.83 -14.61
CA ARG A 80 -16.59 0.63 -15.42
C ARG A 80 -17.79 -0.32 -15.20
N GLY A 81 -18.24 -0.44 -13.98
CA GLY A 81 -19.38 -1.27 -13.56
C GLY A 81 -19.02 -2.73 -13.34
N PHE A 82 -19.50 -3.25 -12.25
CA PHE A 82 -19.36 -4.66 -11.86
C PHE A 82 -20.69 -5.19 -11.32
N SER A 83 -20.93 -6.49 -11.50
CA SER A 83 -22.07 -7.20 -10.95
C SER A 83 -21.79 -7.78 -9.57
N LYS A 84 -20.50 -8.11 -9.32
CA LYS A 84 -20.10 -8.80 -8.09
C LYS A 84 -18.67 -8.49 -7.71
N VAL A 85 -18.43 -8.37 -6.39
CA VAL A 85 -17.11 -8.36 -5.77
C VAL A 85 -17.11 -9.42 -4.68
N GLU A 86 -16.13 -10.30 -4.71
CA GLU A 86 -15.93 -11.36 -3.72
C GLU A 86 -14.52 -11.28 -3.15
N TYR A 87 -14.41 -11.47 -1.85
CA TYR A 87 -13.11 -11.60 -1.18
C TYR A 87 -12.96 -13.02 -0.64
N LYS A 88 -11.75 -13.57 -0.81
CA LYS A 88 -11.37 -14.85 -0.22
C LYS A 88 -10.13 -14.65 0.63
N VAL A 89 -10.29 -14.88 1.92
CA VAL A 89 -9.17 -14.86 2.86
C VAL A 89 -8.46 -16.21 2.78
N TYR A 90 -7.19 -16.21 2.38
CA TYR A 90 -6.35 -17.40 2.35
C TYR A 90 -5.64 -17.62 3.67
N GLU A 91 -5.25 -16.53 4.33
CA GLU A 91 -4.57 -16.57 5.60
C GLU A 91 -4.93 -15.31 6.40
N ALA A 92 -5.19 -15.47 7.69
CA ALA A 92 -5.40 -14.38 8.65
C ALA A 92 -4.78 -14.78 9.97
N GLY A 93 -3.62 -14.20 10.28
CA GLY A 93 -2.88 -14.36 11.52
C GLY A 93 -2.74 -13.05 12.29
N SER A 94 -2.02 -13.11 13.40
CA SER A 94 -1.74 -11.93 14.23
C SER A 94 -0.79 -10.92 13.56
N ASP A 95 0.02 -11.36 12.62
CA ASP A 95 1.09 -10.58 12.00
C ASP A 95 1.06 -10.59 10.46
N TYR A 96 0.12 -11.32 9.86
CA TYR A 96 -0.01 -11.48 8.42
C TYR A 96 -1.44 -11.79 8.00
N ALA A 97 -1.86 -11.23 6.87
CA ALA A 97 -3.09 -11.60 6.16
C ALA A 97 -2.85 -11.66 4.65
N CYS A 98 -3.51 -12.60 3.98
CA CYS A 98 -3.49 -12.75 2.54
C CYS A 98 -4.93 -12.91 2.03
N VAL A 99 -5.32 -12.03 1.11
CA VAL A 99 -6.69 -11.97 0.57
C VAL A 99 -6.65 -11.85 -0.94
N SER A 100 -7.52 -12.57 -1.65
CA SER A 100 -7.85 -12.26 -3.04
C SER A 100 -9.16 -11.49 -3.14
N CYS A 101 -9.22 -10.64 -4.15
CA CYS A 101 -10.42 -9.95 -4.62
C CYS A 101 -10.74 -10.44 -6.02
N ARG A 102 -11.93 -10.97 -6.21
CA ARG A 102 -12.49 -11.40 -7.48
C ARG A 102 -13.62 -10.46 -7.87
N ILE A 103 -13.50 -9.83 -9.05
CA ILE A 103 -14.48 -8.88 -9.58
C ILE A 103 -15.07 -9.45 -10.86
N GLU A 104 -16.40 -9.46 -10.93
CA GLU A 104 -17.14 -9.77 -12.14
C GLU A 104 -17.63 -8.46 -12.77
N TRP A 105 -17.00 -8.10 -13.88
CA TRP A 105 -17.25 -6.86 -14.60
C TRP A 105 -18.46 -6.97 -15.50
N LEU A 106 -19.26 -5.91 -15.59
CA LEU A 106 -20.37 -5.82 -16.51
C LEU A 106 -19.90 -5.85 -17.96
N PRO A 107 -20.70 -6.42 -18.87
CA PRO A 107 -20.43 -6.34 -20.30
C PRO A 107 -20.30 -4.90 -20.79
N ASN A 108 -19.37 -4.64 -21.70
CA ASN A 108 -19.29 -3.40 -22.47
C ASN A 108 -18.64 -3.69 -23.83
N PHE A 109 -18.47 -2.67 -24.69
CA PHE A 109 -17.87 -2.81 -26.01
C PHE A 109 -16.41 -3.32 -25.95
N GLU A 110 -15.60 -2.92 -24.93
CA GLU A 110 -14.22 -3.38 -24.75
C GLU A 110 -14.13 -4.90 -24.47
N THR A 111 -15.19 -5.49 -23.92
CA THR A 111 -15.30 -6.93 -23.65
C THR A 111 -16.19 -7.66 -24.65
N GLN A 112 -16.47 -7.03 -25.80
CA GLN A 112 -17.34 -7.59 -26.86
C GLN A 112 -18.73 -8.00 -26.33
N GLY A 113 -19.27 -7.24 -25.40
CA GLY A 113 -20.57 -7.53 -24.80
C GLY A 113 -20.59 -8.75 -23.86
N LEU A 114 -19.45 -9.26 -23.43
CA LEU A 114 -19.37 -10.39 -22.51
C LEU A 114 -18.96 -9.94 -21.10
N PRO A 115 -19.49 -10.58 -20.03
CA PRO A 115 -19.00 -10.38 -18.68
C PRO A 115 -17.59 -10.96 -18.56
N VAL A 116 -16.70 -10.27 -17.83
CA VAL A 116 -15.32 -10.71 -17.62
C VAL A 116 -15.03 -10.78 -16.12
N VAL A 117 -14.38 -11.85 -15.71
CA VAL A 117 -13.93 -12.04 -14.33
C VAL A 117 -12.44 -11.73 -14.24
N PHE A 118 -12.07 -10.93 -13.25
CA PHE A 118 -10.67 -10.65 -12.95
C PHE A 118 -10.42 -10.82 -11.45
N GLU A 119 -9.32 -11.49 -11.11
CA GLU A 119 -8.94 -11.75 -9.73
C GLU A 119 -7.52 -11.28 -9.46
N SER A 120 -7.30 -10.78 -8.25
CA SER A 120 -5.96 -10.37 -7.81
C SER A 120 -5.80 -10.63 -6.32
N THR A 121 -4.59 -11.03 -5.93
CA THR A 121 -4.25 -11.33 -4.54
C THR A 121 -3.31 -10.28 -3.98
N ALA A 122 -3.48 -9.93 -2.71
CA ALA A 122 -2.58 -9.06 -1.97
C ALA A 122 -2.43 -9.52 -0.53
N ASN A 123 -1.37 -9.04 0.10
CA ASN A 123 -1.08 -9.31 1.50
C ASN A 123 -0.90 -8.02 2.31
N ALA A 124 -1.09 -8.15 3.61
CA ALA A 124 -0.71 -7.19 4.61
C ALA A 124 0.02 -7.91 5.75
N GLY A 125 1.06 -7.31 6.27
CA GLY A 125 1.83 -7.86 7.38
C GLY A 125 2.63 -6.77 8.08
N PHE A 126 3.22 -7.08 9.21
CA PHE A 126 3.98 -6.12 10.01
C PHE A 126 5.15 -5.47 9.27
N ASN A 127 5.67 -6.14 8.25
CA ASN A 127 6.77 -5.65 7.43
C ASN A 127 6.34 -4.67 6.32
N ASN A 128 5.05 -4.58 6.02
CA ASN A 128 4.53 -3.76 4.92
C ASN A 128 3.31 -2.91 5.28
N THR A 129 3.00 -2.77 6.58
CA THR A 129 1.95 -1.90 7.11
C THR A 129 2.52 -0.96 8.18
N SER A 130 1.83 0.15 8.45
CA SER A 130 2.15 1.04 9.57
C SER A 130 1.77 0.39 10.90
N ASP A 131 2.31 0.89 12.01
CA ASP A 131 1.97 0.42 13.38
C ASP A 131 0.45 0.48 13.64
N PHE A 132 -0.22 1.52 13.15
CA PHE A 132 -1.68 1.61 13.20
C PHE A 132 -2.35 0.52 12.35
N GLY A 133 -1.83 0.28 11.13
CA GLY A 133 -2.36 -0.71 10.19
C GLY A 133 -2.21 -2.16 10.66
N GLN A 134 -1.28 -2.44 11.55
CA GLN A 134 -1.10 -3.80 12.09
C GLN A 134 -2.32 -4.35 12.83
N LYS A 135 -3.26 -3.50 13.21
CA LYS A 135 -4.54 -3.88 13.83
C LYS A 135 -5.62 -4.26 12.81
N TYR A 136 -5.38 -3.99 11.52
CA TYR A 136 -6.37 -4.08 10.44
C TYR A 136 -5.79 -4.81 9.22
N LEU A 137 -5.04 -5.90 9.43
CA LEU A 137 -4.31 -6.57 8.37
C LEU A 137 -5.23 -7.14 7.28
N VAL A 138 -6.39 -7.70 7.67
CA VAL A 138 -7.36 -8.28 6.72
C VAL A 138 -7.94 -7.17 5.85
N GLU A 139 -8.41 -6.08 6.44
CA GLU A 139 -9.02 -4.94 5.73
C GLU A 139 -8.00 -4.26 4.79
N ILE A 140 -6.74 -4.17 5.19
CA ILE A 140 -5.68 -3.63 4.34
C ILE A 140 -5.40 -4.59 3.18
N ALA A 141 -5.36 -5.90 3.41
CA ALA A 141 -5.16 -6.89 2.37
C ALA A 141 -6.35 -6.90 1.38
N GLU A 142 -7.59 -6.76 1.86
CA GLU A 142 -8.79 -6.58 1.03
C GLU A 142 -8.68 -5.34 0.14
N ASN A 143 -8.40 -4.16 0.70
CA ASN A 143 -8.24 -2.94 -0.07
C ASN A 143 -7.14 -3.05 -1.12
N ARG A 144 -6.00 -3.63 -0.76
CA ARG A 144 -4.87 -3.87 -1.68
C ARG A 144 -5.24 -4.80 -2.82
N SER A 145 -5.93 -5.92 -2.53
CA SER A 145 -6.36 -6.88 -3.53
C SER A 145 -7.38 -6.27 -4.50
N PHE A 146 -8.33 -5.49 -3.98
CA PHE A 146 -9.29 -4.74 -4.79
C PHE A 146 -8.61 -3.71 -5.68
N CYS A 147 -7.76 -2.85 -5.12
CA CYS A 147 -7.02 -1.84 -5.88
C CYS A 147 -6.22 -2.48 -7.02
N ARG A 148 -5.53 -3.58 -6.73
CA ARG A 148 -4.73 -4.32 -7.71
C ARG A 148 -5.61 -4.94 -8.80
N ALA A 149 -6.75 -5.54 -8.43
CA ALA A 149 -7.68 -6.12 -9.38
C ALA A 149 -8.23 -5.06 -10.36
N VAL A 150 -8.68 -3.92 -9.84
CA VAL A 150 -9.19 -2.81 -10.67
C VAL A 150 -8.11 -2.26 -11.57
N ARG A 151 -6.94 -1.89 -11.03
CA ARG A 151 -5.85 -1.30 -11.82
C ARG A 151 -5.35 -2.21 -12.94
N ASN A 152 -5.13 -3.48 -12.61
CA ASN A 152 -4.62 -4.43 -13.60
C ASN A 152 -5.63 -4.68 -14.71
N PHE A 153 -6.92 -4.80 -14.36
CA PHE A 153 -7.98 -4.96 -15.36
C PHE A 153 -8.10 -3.73 -16.26
N LEU A 154 -8.06 -2.52 -15.70
CA LEU A 154 -8.16 -1.26 -16.44
C LEU A 154 -6.82 -0.80 -17.03
N ARG A 155 -5.75 -1.59 -16.95
CA ARG A 155 -4.41 -1.30 -17.46
C ARG A 155 -3.80 0.00 -16.93
N ILE A 156 -4.07 0.35 -15.67
CA ILE A 156 -3.56 1.57 -15.02
C ILE A 156 -2.22 1.28 -14.36
N ASN A 157 -1.17 1.99 -14.79
CA ASN A 157 0.21 1.82 -14.29
C ASN A 157 0.49 2.58 -12.99
N ILE A 158 -0.36 3.56 -12.60
CA ILE A 158 -0.21 4.30 -11.34
C ILE A 158 -0.61 3.38 -10.19
N VAL A 159 0.24 3.25 -9.16
CA VAL A 159 -0.06 2.43 -7.99
C VAL A 159 -1.08 3.09 -7.08
N SER A 160 -1.90 2.30 -6.39
CA SER A 160 -2.79 2.82 -5.36
C SER A 160 -2.04 3.09 -4.05
N ASN A 161 -2.52 4.06 -3.26
CA ASN A 161 -1.99 4.37 -1.94
C ASN A 161 -1.97 3.15 -1.02
N ASP A 162 -2.98 2.31 -1.09
CA ASP A 162 -3.09 1.10 -0.25
C ASP A 162 -2.09 0.00 -0.66
N GLU A 163 -1.60 0.02 -1.90
CA GLU A 163 -0.58 -0.91 -2.39
C GLU A 163 0.86 -0.48 -2.04
N VAL A 164 1.05 0.80 -1.67
CA VAL A 164 2.38 1.32 -1.28
C VAL A 164 2.61 1.01 0.18
N ALA A 165 3.65 0.22 0.46
CA ALA A 165 4.07 0.00 1.84
C ALA A 165 4.51 1.35 2.45
N PRO A 166 4.02 1.72 3.64
CA PRO A 166 4.54 2.89 4.35
C PRO A 166 6.05 2.70 4.55
N LYS A 167 6.83 3.78 4.35
CA LYS A 167 8.21 3.76 4.84
C LYS A 167 8.10 3.54 6.34
N ILE A 168 8.61 2.44 6.84
CA ILE A 168 8.84 2.26 8.26
C ILE A 168 9.88 3.33 8.61
N SER A 169 9.38 4.48 9.09
CA SER A 169 10.24 5.56 9.51
C SER A 169 10.89 5.12 10.81
N SER A 170 12.09 4.57 10.70
CA SER A 170 13.04 4.65 11.79
C SER A 170 13.41 6.13 11.95
N ALA A 171 12.49 6.90 12.54
CA ALA A 171 12.74 8.29 12.89
C ALA A 171 13.67 8.30 14.11
N ILE A 172 14.96 8.26 13.85
CA ILE A 172 15.96 8.98 14.64
C ILE A 172 16.40 10.09 13.69
N PRO A 173 16.22 11.37 14.03
CA PRO A 173 16.78 12.45 13.25
C PRO A 173 18.30 12.42 13.44
N ASP A 174 19.01 11.86 12.48
CA ASP A 174 20.45 12.01 12.41
C ASP A 174 20.75 13.16 11.44
N ALA A 175 21.54 14.12 11.94
CA ALA A 175 21.88 15.39 11.30
C ALA A 175 22.94 15.21 10.19
N SER A 176 22.85 14.18 9.37
CA SER A 176 23.69 14.04 8.17
C SER A 176 22.94 13.28 7.07
N GLY A 177 22.53 14.05 6.05
CA GLY A 177 21.78 13.58 4.91
C GLY A 177 22.50 12.58 4.02
N LYS A 178 22.27 11.28 4.25
CA LYS A 178 22.44 10.21 3.26
C LYS A 178 21.42 9.12 3.51
N THR A 179 20.38 9.06 2.68
CA THR A 179 19.38 8.00 2.64
C THR A 179 19.95 6.79 1.91
N SER A 180 20.14 5.69 2.61
CA SER A 180 20.34 4.37 2.01
C SER A 180 19.12 3.48 2.25
N SER A 181 18.46 3.11 1.17
CA SER A 181 17.33 2.18 1.11
C SER A 181 17.86 0.75 1.21
N SER A 182 17.65 0.06 2.34
CA SER A 182 17.65 -1.43 2.45
C SER A 182 17.77 -1.93 3.91
N ASN A 183 16.90 -1.53 4.84
CA ASN A 183 17.15 -1.82 6.26
C ASN A 183 16.35 -2.99 6.87
N ALA A 184 15.41 -3.62 6.16
CA ALA A 184 14.61 -4.72 6.73
C ALA A 184 15.39 -6.04 6.90
N THR A 185 16.56 -6.17 6.24
CA THR A 185 17.45 -7.35 6.31
C THR A 185 18.75 -7.07 7.07
N ASP A 186 18.95 -5.84 7.55
CA ASP A 186 20.17 -5.48 8.29
C ASP A 186 20.10 -6.05 9.72
N PRO A 187 20.99 -6.99 10.10
CA PRO A 187 21.02 -7.59 11.42
C PRO A 187 21.20 -6.57 12.56
N TYR A 188 21.85 -5.45 12.30
CA TYR A 188 22.01 -4.35 13.25
C TYR A 188 20.70 -3.64 13.53
N PHE A 189 19.85 -3.47 12.51
CA PHE A 189 18.52 -2.93 12.67
C PHE A 189 17.63 -3.86 13.49
N ILE A 190 17.67 -5.18 13.20
CA ILE A 190 16.93 -6.20 13.95
C ILE A 190 17.35 -6.18 15.42
N LEU A 191 18.66 -6.13 15.70
CA LEU A 191 19.16 -6.08 17.06
C LEU A 191 18.69 -4.82 17.80
N SER A 192 18.79 -3.65 17.16
CA SER A 192 18.35 -2.37 17.74
C SER A 192 16.85 -2.37 18.07
N SER A 193 16.03 -2.94 17.19
CA SER A 193 14.58 -3.06 17.39
C SER A 193 14.25 -3.98 18.57
N LEU A 194 14.91 -5.13 18.68
CA LEU A 194 14.75 -6.06 19.80
C LEU A 194 15.22 -5.48 21.13
N MET A 195 16.31 -4.71 21.13
CA MET A 195 16.80 -4.01 22.31
C MET A 195 15.75 -3.02 22.83
N LYS A 196 15.14 -2.23 21.93
CA LYS A 196 14.05 -1.30 22.29
C LYS A 196 12.82 -2.05 22.82
N ALA A 197 12.37 -3.09 22.11
CA ALA A 197 11.19 -3.87 22.51
C ALA A 197 11.33 -4.54 23.87
N LYS A 198 12.57 -4.92 24.24
CA LYS A 198 12.87 -5.60 25.51
C LYS A 198 13.52 -4.70 26.57
N ASN A 199 13.57 -3.39 26.35
CA ASN A 199 14.20 -2.41 27.25
C ASN A 199 15.66 -2.77 27.62
N VAL A 200 16.44 -3.30 26.66
CA VAL A 200 17.84 -3.66 26.87
C VAL A 200 18.72 -2.53 26.36
N SER A 201 19.54 -1.95 27.24
CA SER A 201 20.49 -0.89 26.88
C SER A 201 21.77 -1.45 26.24
N LEU A 202 22.45 -0.62 25.44
CA LEU A 202 23.77 -0.98 24.87
C LEU A 202 24.80 -1.28 25.97
N SER A 203 24.74 -0.56 27.11
CA SER A 203 25.59 -0.79 28.25
C SER A 203 25.41 -2.18 28.86
N SER A 204 24.17 -2.67 28.90
CA SER A 204 23.88 -4.04 29.37
C SER A 204 24.45 -5.10 28.43
N ILE A 205 24.43 -4.85 27.12
CA ILE A 205 25.04 -5.75 26.13
C ILE A 205 26.57 -5.73 26.27
N LYS A 206 27.18 -4.54 26.39
CA LYS A 206 28.63 -4.38 26.61
C LYS A 206 29.11 -5.16 27.83
N SER A 207 28.44 -4.99 28.97
CA SER A 207 28.75 -5.69 30.20
C SER A 207 28.68 -7.21 30.06
N LYS A 208 27.77 -7.70 29.24
CA LYS A 208 27.59 -9.13 28.98
C LYS A 208 28.67 -9.67 28.05
N LEU A 209 28.99 -8.95 26.97
CA LEU A 209 30.04 -9.31 26.03
C LEU A 209 31.42 -9.30 26.71
N LYS A 210 31.65 -8.37 27.63
CA LYS A 210 32.88 -8.32 28.45
C LYS A 210 33.01 -9.58 29.34
N LYS A 211 31.92 -10.00 29.99
CA LYS A 211 31.88 -11.24 30.78
C LYS A 211 32.14 -12.49 29.95
N GLU A 212 31.83 -12.45 28.65
CA GLU A 212 32.05 -13.51 27.68
C GLU A 212 33.48 -13.48 27.05
N GLY A 213 34.35 -12.58 27.52
CA GLY A 213 35.75 -12.50 27.12
C GLY A 213 36.03 -11.53 25.94
N LEU A 214 35.04 -10.79 25.45
CA LEU A 214 35.23 -9.73 24.46
C LEU A 214 35.68 -8.43 25.14
N LEU A 215 36.97 -8.24 25.31
CA LEU A 215 37.52 -7.04 25.95
C LEU A 215 37.27 -5.76 25.13
N GLU A 216 37.25 -5.85 23.81
CA GLU A 216 36.96 -4.75 22.87
C GLU A 216 35.52 -4.18 23.01
N ALA A 217 34.63 -4.89 23.71
CA ALA A 217 33.24 -4.43 23.91
C ALA A 217 33.17 -3.14 24.73
N GLU A 218 34.17 -2.73 25.43
CA GLU A 218 34.23 -1.44 26.14
C GLU A 218 34.28 -0.25 25.18
N GLU A 219 34.89 -0.39 24.02
CA GLU A 219 35.10 0.68 23.04
C GLU A 219 33.86 0.89 22.13
N TYR A 220 32.87 -0.03 22.15
CA TYR A 220 31.67 0.10 21.30
C TYR A 220 30.84 1.32 21.70
N THR A 221 30.69 2.24 20.74
CA THR A 221 29.86 3.44 20.91
C THR A 221 28.45 3.22 20.34
N SER A 222 28.32 2.27 19.38
CA SER A 222 27.07 1.96 18.73
C SER A 222 26.90 0.44 18.52
N VAL A 223 25.71 0.01 18.19
CA VAL A 223 25.41 -1.40 17.85
C VAL A 223 26.18 -1.84 16.60
N LYS A 224 26.56 -0.89 15.73
CA LYS A 224 27.31 -1.16 14.48
C LYS A 224 28.76 -1.55 14.71
N ASP A 225 29.30 -1.27 15.89
CA ASP A 225 30.67 -1.63 16.25
C ASP A 225 30.79 -3.12 16.62
N ILE A 226 29.66 -3.79 16.85
CA ILE A 226 29.60 -5.22 17.14
C ILE A 226 29.76 -6.01 15.84
N SER A 227 30.60 -7.05 15.84
CA SER A 227 30.79 -7.90 14.67
C SER A 227 29.48 -8.56 14.24
N LYS A 228 29.27 -8.74 12.92
CA LYS A 228 28.04 -9.23 12.35
C LYS A 228 27.60 -10.59 12.91
N ASP A 229 28.56 -11.48 13.12
CA ASP A 229 28.30 -12.82 13.70
C ASP A 229 27.78 -12.72 15.14
N LYS A 230 28.36 -11.80 15.92
CA LYS A 230 27.92 -11.56 17.30
C LYS A 230 26.55 -10.88 17.36
N VAL A 231 26.24 -10.03 16.36
CA VAL A 231 24.90 -9.45 16.22
C VAL A 231 23.83 -10.54 16.00
N PHE A 232 24.10 -11.52 15.11
CA PHE A 232 23.18 -12.65 14.90
C PHE A 232 22.98 -13.48 16.18
N GLU A 233 24.05 -13.71 16.92
CA GLU A 233 23.97 -14.45 18.20
C GLU A 233 23.11 -13.70 19.23
N LEU A 234 23.32 -12.38 19.38
CA LEU A 234 22.56 -11.52 20.28
C LEU A 234 21.07 -11.44 19.90
N VAL A 235 20.77 -11.35 18.60
CA VAL A 235 19.39 -11.42 18.08
C VAL A 235 18.74 -12.74 18.45
N GLY A 236 19.45 -13.86 18.26
CA GLY A 236 18.96 -15.19 18.65
C GLY A 236 18.68 -15.32 20.15
N ARG A 237 19.53 -14.75 20.98
CA ARG A 237 19.37 -14.75 22.48
C ARG A 237 18.21 -13.87 22.93
N LEU A 238 18.00 -12.71 22.28
CA LEU A 238 16.92 -11.79 22.61
C LEU A 238 15.55 -12.30 22.14
N LYS A 239 15.48 -13.11 21.10
CA LYS A 239 14.23 -13.75 20.65
C LYS A 239 13.78 -14.90 21.58
N LYS A 240 14.69 -15.56 22.28
CA LYS A 240 14.39 -16.70 23.18
C LYS A 240 13.95 -16.26 24.59
N LYS A 241 14.06 -15.02 24.94
CA LYS A 241 13.56 -14.41 26.18
C LYS A 241 12.24 -13.65 25.95
#